data_54e5a1bff21987d1af25ce328128153b
#
_entry.id   54e5a1bff21987d1af25ce328128153b
#
_cell.length_a   1.000
_cell.length_b   1.000
_cell.length_c   1.000
_cell.angle_alpha   90.00
_cell.angle_beta   90.00
_cell.angle_gamma   90.00
#
_symmetry.space_group_name_H-M   'P 1'
#
loop_
_entity.id
_entity.type
_entity.pdbx_description
1 polymer ?
#
loop_
_entity_poly.entity_id
_entity_poly.type
_entity_poly.pdbx_seq_one_letter_code
_entity_poly.pdbx_strand_id
1 'polypeptide(L)'
;SITFFNSFLVAGGLLGVRLLWRFFVDGEYAWEAVTRKRVRRVLLVGAGAAGNLVARELRRQGARRQAVGGFLDDDPAKQHAKIQGYAVLGRIDALPAMVRKHAVEEVIVSMARVPRDVIRRVVRLCERAHVPARIVPGYYELIEGSLTASKIRNVDVSDLLGREETTLDGRAVVELLGQKRVLVTGAGGTIGSELVRQIMRAGPERLV
;
A
#
# COMPACT_ATOMS: atom_id res chain seq x y z
N SER A 1 -18.70 -67.49 -0.01
CA SER A 1 -17.42 -66.93 0.53
C SER A 1 -16.79 -65.86 -0.38
N ILE A 2 -16.91 -65.98 -1.72
CA ILE A 2 -16.27 -65.08 -2.69
C ILE A 2 -16.92 -63.70 -2.67
N THR A 3 -18.22 -63.60 -2.44
CA THR A 3 -18.97 -62.33 -2.38
C THR A 3 -18.58 -61.48 -1.17
N PHE A 4 -18.32 -62.08 -0.02
CA PHE A 4 -17.88 -61.37 1.18
C PHE A 4 -16.46 -60.80 1.00
N PHE A 5 -15.58 -61.56 0.32
CA PHE A 5 -14.21 -61.10 0.06
C PHE A 5 -14.17 -59.89 -0.91
N ASN A 6 -15.02 -59.95 -1.96
CA ASN A 6 -15.14 -58.83 -2.89
C ASN A 6 -15.73 -57.56 -2.25
N SER A 7 -16.72 -57.68 -1.37
CA SER A 7 -17.30 -56.55 -0.65
C SER A 7 -16.28 -55.89 0.29
N PHE A 8 -15.42 -56.70 0.92
CA PHE A 8 -14.37 -56.19 1.81
C PHE A 8 -13.27 -55.43 1.04
N LEU A 9 -12.91 -55.93 -0.14
CA LEU A 9 -11.94 -55.31 -1.05
C LEU A 9 -12.44 -53.94 -1.61
N VAL A 10 -13.73 -53.89 -1.99
CA VAL A 10 -14.36 -52.64 -2.47
C VAL A 10 -14.49 -51.63 -1.35
N ALA A 11 -14.90 -52.07 -0.15
CA ALA A 11 -14.99 -51.17 1.00
C ALA A 11 -13.64 -50.63 1.46
N GLY A 12 -12.60 -51.49 1.47
CA GLY A 12 -11.22 -51.09 1.76
C GLY A 12 -10.64 -50.13 0.71
N GLY A 13 -10.93 -50.38 -0.56
CA GLY A 13 -10.54 -49.46 -1.67
C GLY A 13 -11.20 -48.08 -1.57
N LEU A 14 -12.50 -48.04 -1.29
CA LEU A 14 -13.23 -46.76 -1.10
C LEU A 14 -12.73 -46.00 0.12
N LEU A 15 -12.47 -46.71 1.23
CA LEU A 15 -11.87 -46.10 2.43
C LEU A 15 -10.44 -45.57 2.14
N GLY A 16 -9.63 -46.33 1.40
CA GLY A 16 -8.29 -45.93 1.00
C GLY A 16 -8.29 -44.68 0.11
N VAL A 17 -9.18 -44.63 -0.91
CA VAL A 17 -9.36 -43.45 -1.75
C VAL A 17 -9.84 -42.25 -0.95
N ARG A 18 -10.77 -42.47 0.00
CA ARG A 18 -11.30 -41.40 0.83
C ARG A 18 -10.25 -40.84 1.82
N LEU A 19 -9.38 -41.73 2.35
CA LEU A 19 -8.26 -41.33 3.22
C LEU A 19 -7.18 -40.62 2.41
N LEU A 20 -6.86 -41.10 1.20
CA LEU A 20 -5.92 -40.45 0.30
C LEU A 20 -6.44 -39.08 -0.13
N TRP A 21 -7.74 -38.99 -0.50
CA TRP A 21 -8.38 -37.70 -0.84
C TRP A 21 -8.33 -36.74 0.32
N ARG A 22 -8.63 -37.22 1.52
CA ARG A 22 -8.55 -36.43 2.75
C ARG A 22 -7.13 -35.98 3.06
N PHE A 23 -6.13 -36.86 2.83
CA PHE A 23 -4.72 -36.53 3.02
C PHE A 23 -4.22 -35.49 1.99
N PHE A 24 -4.68 -35.57 0.76
CA PHE A 24 -4.38 -34.57 -0.26
C PHE A 24 -5.07 -33.22 0.02
N VAL A 25 -6.34 -33.22 0.38
CA VAL A 25 -7.10 -32.01 0.70
C VAL A 25 -6.64 -31.40 2.02
N ASP A 26 -6.48 -32.21 3.07
CA ASP A 26 -5.97 -31.74 4.38
C ASP A 26 -4.46 -31.42 4.30
N GLY A 27 -3.71 -32.00 3.37
CA GLY A 27 -2.31 -31.67 3.08
C GLY A 27 -2.15 -30.25 2.51
N GLU A 28 -3.09 -29.78 1.69
CA GLU A 28 -3.12 -28.36 1.27
C GLU A 28 -3.37 -27.44 2.46
N TYR A 29 -4.26 -27.82 3.38
CA TYR A 29 -4.49 -27.04 4.62
C TYR A 29 -3.31 -27.14 5.61
N ALA A 30 -2.62 -28.28 5.68
CA ALA A 30 -1.43 -28.43 6.51
C ALA A 30 -0.24 -27.63 5.95
N TRP A 31 -0.10 -27.57 4.61
CA TRP A 31 0.90 -26.72 3.95
C TRP A 31 0.59 -25.24 4.13
N GLU A 32 -0.68 -24.82 4.07
CA GLU A 32 -1.11 -23.46 4.41
C GLU A 32 -0.86 -23.13 5.89
N ALA A 33 -0.97 -24.09 6.80
CA ALA A 33 -0.67 -23.89 8.22
C ALA A 33 0.84 -23.74 8.48
N VAL A 34 1.69 -24.44 7.75
CA VAL A 34 3.16 -24.30 7.83
C VAL A 34 3.62 -23.00 7.15
N THR A 35 2.92 -22.54 6.12
CA THR A 35 3.11 -21.22 5.48
C THR A 35 2.24 -20.13 6.08
N ARG A 36 1.71 -20.27 7.31
CA ARG A 36 1.08 -19.14 8.03
C ARG A 36 2.10 -18.02 8.14
N LYS A 37 2.22 -17.25 7.07
CA LYS A 37 2.90 -15.96 7.09
C LYS A 37 2.29 -15.17 8.23
N ARG A 38 3.09 -14.93 9.25
CA ARG A 38 2.73 -14.16 10.43
C ARG A 38 2.02 -12.89 9.95
N VAL A 39 0.79 -12.71 10.35
CA VAL A 39 -0.02 -11.54 9.96
C VAL A 39 0.62 -10.31 10.62
N ARG A 40 1.20 -9.43 9.82
CA ARG A 40 1.81 -8.20 10.33
C ARG A 40 0.74 -7.22 10.77
N ARG A 41 0.87 -6.71 11.97
CA ARG A 41 -0.01 -5.65 12.48
C ARG A 41 0.48 -4.29 12.00
N VAL A 42 -0.40 -3.58 11.29
CA VAL A 42 -0.09 -2.31 10.64
C VAL A 42 -0.87 -1.18 11.31
N LEU A 43 -0.19 -0.08 11.60
CA LEU A 43 -0.81 1.17 12.05
C LEU A 43 -0.79 2.19 10.91
N LEU A 44 -1.93 2.79 10.63
CA LEU A 44 -2.06 3.77 9.57
C LEU A 44 -1.96 5.20 10.15
N VAL A 45 -1.13 6.03 9.53
CA VAL A 45 -1.00 7.46 9.88
C VAL A 45 -1.69 8.27 8.80
N GLY A 46 -2.76 8.96 9.19
CA GLY A 46 -3.66 9.68 8.30
C GLY A 46 -4.98 8.94 8.09
N ALA A 47 -6.04 9.48 8.69
CA ALA A 47 -7.41 8.98 8.66
C ALA A 47 -8.29 9.75 7.64
N GLY A 48 -7.68 10.21 6.55
CA GLY A 48 -8.34 10.90 5.44
C GLY A 48 -8.75 9.95 4.31
N ALA A 49 -9.03 10.51 3.13
CA ALA A 49 -9.46 9.73 1.96
C ALA A 49 -8.43 8.66 1.55
N ALA A 50 -7.14 8.99 1.55
CA ALA A 50 -6.08 8.03 1.24
C ALA A 50 -6.00 6.91 2.28
N GLY A 51 -6.08 7.23 3.57
CA GLY A 51 -6.11 6.23 4.65
C GLY A 51 -7.30 5.29 4.56
N ASN A 52 -8.47 5.84 4.23
CA ASN A 52 -9.69 5.05 3.99
C ASN A 52 -9.49 4.05 2.84
N LEU A 53 -8.88 4.49 1.72
CA LEU A 53 -8.61 3.64 0.57
C LEU A 53 -7.60 2.54 0.91
N VAL A 54 -6.52 2.87 1.62
CA VAL A 54 -5.51 1.91 2.08
C VAL A 54 -6.14 0.86 3.00
N ALA A 55 -6.92 1.28 4.00
CA ALA A 55 -7.58 0.36 4.92
C ALA A 55 -8.56 -0.58 4.20
N ARG A 56 -9.31 -0.07 3.21
CA ARG A 56 -10.20 -0.86 2.38
C ARG A 56 -9.45 -1.89 1.56
N GLU A 57 -8.33 -1.49 0.96
CA GLU A 57 -7.51 -2.40 0.15
C GLU A 57 -6.85 -3.49 0.99
N LEU A 58 -6.26 -3.14 2.14
CA LEU A 58 -5.69 -4.11 3.07
C LEU A 58 -6.75 -5.09 3.59
N ARG A 59 -7.97 -4.63 3.84
CA ARG A 59 -9.09 -5.48 4.22
C ARG A 59 -9.51 -6.42 3.09
N ARG A 60 -9.55 -5.94 1.83
CA ARG A 60 -9.90 -6.72 0.64
C ARG A 60 -8.91 -7.85 0.38
N GLN A 61 -7.63 -7.61 0.64
CA GLN A 61 -6.58 -8.64 0.52
C GLN A 61 -6.64 -9.70 1.61
N GLY A 62 -7.55 -9.52 2.58
CA GLY A 62 -7.75 -10.42 3.72
C GLY A 62 -6.61 -10.32 4.73
N ALA A 63 -6.87 -10.74 5.95
CA ALA A 63 -5.88 -10.73 7.05
C ALA A 63 -4.69 -11.71 6.83
N ARG A 64 -4.52 -12.23 5.63
CA ARG A 64 -3.47 -13.24 5.33
C ARG A 64 -2.05 -12.68 5.37
N ARG A 65 -1.88 -11.36 5.20
CA ARG A 65 -0.55 -10.72 5.19
C ARG A 65 -0.43 -9.55 6.16
N GLN A 66 -1.45 -8.70 6.24
CA GLN A 66 -1.43 -7.48 7.05
C GLN A 66 -2.81 -7.25 7.70
N ALA A 67 -2.82 -6.95 9.00
CA ALA A 67 -4.02 -6.59 9.75
C ALA A 67 -3.90 -5.15 10.24
N VAL A 68 -4.86 -4.32 9.88
CA VAL A 68 -4.92 -2.92 10.34
C VAL A 68 -5.31 -2.90 11.81
N GLY A 69 -4.45 -2.33 12.66
CA GLY A 69 -4.69 -2.16 14.09
C GLY A 69 -5.48 -0.90 14.42
N GLY A 70 -5.46 0.11 13.52
CA GLY A 70 -6.13 1.39 13.72
C GLY A 70 -5.44 2.52 12.97
N PHE A 71 -5.91 3.75 13.25
CA PHE A 71 -5.39 4.99 12.67
C PHE A 71 -4.80 5.91 13.73
N LEU A 72 -3.85 6.75 13.32
CA LEU A 72 -3.46 7.97 14.02
C LEU A 72 -3.70 9.17 13.11
N ASP A 73 -4.28 10.23 13.64
CA ASP A 73 -4.53 11.48 12.91
C ASP A 73 -4.46 12.65 13.87
N ASP A 74 -3.88 13.79 13.47
CA ASP A 74 -3.79 14.97 14.34
C ASP A 74 -5.07 15.82 14.33
N ASP A 75 -5.99 15.56 13.38
CA ASP A 75 -7.26 16.27 13.28
C ASP A 75 -8.17 15.95 14.47
N PRO A 76 -8.52 16.95 15.31
CA PRO A 76 -9.38 16.73 16.47
C PRO A 76 -10.76 16.18 16.10
N ALA A 77 -11.29 16.54 14.91
CA ALA A 77 -12.60 16.09 14.46
C ALA A 77 -12.67 14.59 14.16
N LYS A 78 -11.52 13.95 13.98
CA LYS A 78 -11.42 12.51 13.69
C LYS A 78 -11.10 11.66 14.91
N GLN A 79 -10.79 12.29 16.04
CA GLN A 79 -10.49 11.53 17.26
C GLN A 79 -11.70 10.69 17.67
N HIS A 80 -11.42 9.43 18.07
CA HIS A 80 -12.44 8.42 18.43
C HIS A 80 -13.39 7.99 17.29
N ALA A 81 -13.22 8.51 16.06
CA ALA A 81 -13.98 8.05 14.90
C ALA A 81 -13.58 6.62 14.49
N LYS A 82 -14.48 5.96 13.75
CA LYS A 82 -14.20 4.67 13.10
C LYS A 82 -14.20 4.84 11.58
N ILE A 83 -13.13 4.40 10.94
CA ILE A 83 -12.96 4.46 9.49
C ILE A 83 -12.77 3.03 8.98
N GLN A 84 -13.65 2.58 8.09
CA GLN A 84 -13.67 1.18 7.60
C GLN A 84 -13.76 0.14 8.74
N GLY A 85 -14.33 0.51 9.90
CA GLY A 85 -14.42 -0.35 11.09
C GLY A 85 -13.21 -0.27 12.03
N TYR A 86 -12.14 0.44 11.66
CA TYR A 86 -10.95 0.65 12.47
C TYR A 86 -11.02 1.97 13.22
N ALA A 87 -10.65 1.97 14.52
CA ALA A 87 -10.68 3.17 15.35
C ALA A 87 -9.50 4.12 15.06
N VAL A 88 -9.74 5.42 15.18
CA VAL A 88 -8.69 6.41 15.33
C VAL A 88 -8.24 6.40 16.79
N LEU A 89 -7.03 5.89 17.04
CA LEU A 89 -6.50 5.56 18.36
C LEU A 89 -5.91 6.78 19.09
N GLY A 90 -5.70 7.88 18.36
CA GLY A 90 -5.15 9.10 18.91
C GLY A 90 -4.37 9.92 17.88
N ARG A 91 -3.61 10.90 18.39
CA ARG A 91 -2.74 11.76 17.59
C ARG A 91 -1.45 11.06 17.20
N ILE A 92 -0.73 11.59 16.22
CA ILE A 92 0.52 11.03 15.68
C ILE A 92 1.57 10.86 16.81
N ASP A 93 1.64 11.76 17.78
CA ASP A 93 2.58 11.67 18.90
C ASP A 93 2.36 10.43 19.80
N ALA A 94 1.17 9.87 19.80
CA ALA A 94 0.88 8.63 20.52
C ALA A 94 1.47 7.38 19.86
N LEU A 95 2.11 7.50 18.66
CA LEU A 95 2.63 6.38 17.88
C LEU A 95 3.45 5.39 18.71
N PRO A 96 4.48 5.77 19.48
CA PRO A 96 5.29 4.80 20.22
C PRO A 96 4.49 4.03 21.28
N ALA A 97 3.50 4.68 21.91
CA ALA A 97 2.62 4.02 22.87
C ALA A 97 1.68 3.03 22.19
N MET A 98 1.11 3.40 21.04
CA MET A 98 0.20 2.56 20.27
C MET A 98 0.92 1.36 19.64
N VAL A 99 2.16 1.56 19.18
CA VAL A 99 3.02 0.46 18.70
C VAL A 99 3.17 -0.62 19.78
N ARG A 100 3.53 -0.22 21.00
CA ARG A 100 3.67 -1.18 22.11
C ARG A 100 2.34 -1.82 22.50
N LYS A 101 1.28 -1.01 22.68
CA LYS A 101 -0.04 -1.47 23.13
C LYS A 101 -0.68 -2.46 22.18
N HIS A 102 -0.55 -2.23 20.88
CA HIS A 102 -1.21 -3.04 19.84
C HIS A 102 -0.25 -4.02 19.14
N ALA A 103 1.00 -4.14 19.63
CA ALA A 103 2.05 -4.97 19.01
C ALA A 103 2.17 -4.72 17.51
N VAL A 104 2.25 -3.45 17.12
CA VAL A 104 2.37 -3.01 15.72
C VAL A 104 3.77 -3.38 15.20
N GLU A 105 3.83 -3.94 14.01
CA GLU A 105 5.07 -4.37 13.36
C GLU A 105 5.46 -3.44 12.19
N GLU A 106 4.55 -2.58 11.73
CA GLU A 106 4.76 -1.71 10.59
C GLU A 106 3.84 -0.48 10.67
N VAL A 107 4.36 0.68 10.29
CA VAL A 107 3.58 1.93 10.21
C VAL A 107 3.51 2.36 8.74
N ILE A 108 2.31 2.69 8.27
CA ILE A 108 2.10 3.19 6.90
C ILE A 108 1.56 4.61 6.96
N VAL A 109 2.29 5.54 6.35
CA VAL A 109 1.84 6.92 6.15
C VAL A 109 0.88 6.93 4.97
N SER A 110 -0.40 7.18 5.26
CA SER A 110 -1.52 7.09 4.31
C SER A 110 -2.22 8.43 4.14
N MET A 111 -1.45 9.47 3.82
CA MET A 111 -1.94 10.81 3.55
C MET A 111 -1.68 11.16 2.08
N ALA A 112 -2.67 11.73 1.38
CA ALA A 112 -2.56 12.07 -0.04
C ALA A 112 -1.52 13.17 -0.32
N ARG A 113 -1.42 14.13 0.61
CA ARG A 113 -0.40 15.19 0.60
C ARG A 113 0.17 15.27 2.01
N VAL A 114 1.35 14.71 2.21
CA VAL A 114 2.00 14.70 3.52
C VAL A 114 2.95 15.87 3.61
N PRO A 115 2.76 16.81 4.55
CA PRO A 115 3.79 17.81 4.84
C PRO A 115 5.07 17.09 5.30
N ARG A 116 6.21 17.58 4.88
CA ARG A 116 7.52 16.96 5.15
C ARG A 116 7.88 16.87 6.62
N ASP A 117 7.49 17.88 7.37
CA ASP A 117 7.63 17.93 8.81
C ASP A 117 6.87 16.78 9.48
N VAL A 118 5.69 16.42 8.96
CA VAL A 118 4.91 15.27 9.41
C VAL A 118 5.63 13.97 9.09
N ILE A 119 6.18 13.81 7.87
CA ILE A 119 6.95 12.61 7.49
C ILE A 119 8.16 12.47 8.44
N ARG A 120 8.95 13.53 8.61
CA ARG A 120 10.11 13.52 9.51
C ARG A 120 9.71 13.20 10.96
N ARG A 121 8.58 13.72 11.41
CA ARG A 121 8.05 13.44 12.74
C ARG A 121 7.68 11.96 12.88
N VAL A 122 6.93 11.40 11.92
CA VAL A 122 6.54 9.98 11.91
C VAL A 122 7.77 9.08 11.87
N VAL A 123 8.75 9.35 11.00
CA VAL A 123 10.00 8.57 10.90
C VAL A 123 10.72 8.54 12.25
N ARG A 124 10.94 9.71 12.87
CA ARG A 124 11.59 9.77 14.21
C ARG A 124 10.82 8.99 15.28
N LEU A 125 9.48 9.01 15.22
CA LEU A 125 8.65 8.25 16.17
C LEU A 125 8.73 6.74 15.91
N CYS A 126 8.80 6.33 14.64
CA CYS A 126 9.00 4.93 14.24
C CYS A 126 10.38 4.40 14.65
N GLU A 127 11.45 5.21 14.47
CA GLU A 127 12.80 4.88 14.95
C GLU A 127 12.83 4.62 16.45
N ARG A 128 12.20 5.51 17.24
CA ARG A 128 12.07 5.34 18.71
C ARG A 128 11.27 4.12 19.12
N ALA A 129 10.31 3.72 18.28
CA ALA A 129 9.48 2.54 18.48
C ALA A 129 10.06 1.26 17.89
N HIS A 130 11.19 1.34 17.17
CA HIS A 130 11.85 0.23 16.46
C HIS A 130 10.92 -0.48 15.47
N VAL A 131 10.12 0.29 14.70
CA VAL A 131 9.24 -0.23 13.67
C VAL A 131 9.52 0.47 12.33
N PRO A 132 9.45 -0.25 11.20
CA PRO A 132 9.63 0.35 9.88
C PRO A 132 8.47 1.30 9.55
N ALA A 133 8.81 2.43 8.92
CA ALA A 133 7.87 3.36 8.33
C ALA A 133 7.81 3.13 6.81
N ARG A 134 6.60 3.06 6.26
CA ARG A 134 6.34 3.02 4.83
C ARG A 134 5.41 4.17 4.44
N ILE A 135 5.43 4.53 3.18
CA ILE A 135 4.61 5.59 2.63
C ILE A 135 3.82 5.10 1.42
N VAL A 136 2.60 5.57 1.30
CA VAL A 136 1.83 5.43 0.07
C VAL A 136 2.21 6.59 -0.84
N PRO A 137 2.74 6.34 -2.05
CA PRO A 137 3.06 7.40 -3.00
C PRO A 137 1.83 8.26 -3.33
N GLY A 138 2.09 9.50 -3.73
CA GLY A 138 1.11 10.59 -3.76
C GLY A 138 -0.17 10.40 -4.56
N TYR A 139 -1.02 11.40 -4.46
CA TYR A 139 -2.42 11.47 -4.88
C TYR A 139 -2.71 11.09 -6.35
N TYR A 140 -1.80 11.31 -7.29
CA TYR A 140 -2.03 11.02 -8.71
C TYR A 140 -2.10 9.51 -9.01
N GLU A 141 -1.40 8.69 -8.25
CA GLU A 141 -1.49 7.23 -8.39
C GLU A 141 -2.77 6.63 -7.79
N LEU A 142 -3.45 7.39 -6.92
CA LEU A 142 -4.72 7.02 -6.29
C LEU A 142 -5.93 7.28 -7.21
N ILE A 143 -5.84 8.26 -8.12
CA ILE A 143 -6.94 8.66 -9.03
C ILE A 143 -7.20 7.60 -10.11
N GLU A 144 -6.17 6.87 -10.54
CA GLU A 144 -6.31 5.77 -11.51
C GLU A 144 -6.99 4.51 -10.95
N GLY A 145 -7.50 4.56 -9.73
CA GLY A 145 -8.33 3.49 -9.15
C GLY A 145 -7.59 2.19 -8.78
N SER A 146 -6.29 2.13 -8.96
CA SER A 146 -5.49 0.91 -8.76
C SER A 146 -4.49 1.04 -7.61
N LEU A 147 -4.98 1.24 -6.37
CA LEU A 147 -4.11 1.08 -5.21
C LEU A 147 -3.86 -0.41 -4.98
N THR A 148 -2.67 -0.86 -5.35
CA THR A 148 -2.21 -2.21 -5.04
C THR A 148 -1.25 -2.12 -3.86
N ALA A 149 -1.30 -3.07 -2.91
CA ALA A 149 -0.37 -3.08 -1.76
C ALA A 149 1.11 -3.12 -2.18
N SER A 150 1.41 -3.50 -3.42
CA SER A 150 2.76 -3.43 -4.01
C SER A 150 3.27 -2.00 -4.21
N LYS A 151 2.40 -1.00 -4.26
CA LYS A 151 2.77 0.42 -4.36
C LYS A 151 3.22 1.04 -3.04
N ILE A 152 2.98 0.37 -1.90
CA ILE A 152 3.45 0.83 -0.59
C ILE A 152 4.95 0.58 -0.51
N ARG A 153 5.75 1.64 -0.43
CA ARG A 153 7.22 1.59 -0.40
C ARG A 153 7.79 2.10 0.92
N ASN A 154 9.05 1.78 1.17
CA ASN A 154 9.76 2.38 2.30
C ASN A 154 9.88 3.89 2.11
N VAL A 155 9.94 4.64 3.23
CA VAL A 155 10.23 6.06 3.20
C VAL A 155 11.66 6.24 2.69
N ASP A 156 11.81 7.01 1.62
CA ASP A 156 13.12 7.32 1.01
C ASP A 156 13.67 8.66 1.56
N VAL A 157 14.97 8.84 1.42
CA VAL A 157 15.63 10.12 1.75
C VAL A 157 15.05 11.27 0.93
N SER A 158 14.59 11.03 -0.30
CA SER A 158 13.88 11.98 -1.13
C SER A 158 12.58 12.50 -0.52
N ASP A 159 11.85 11.65 0.23
CA ASP A 159 10.63 12.06 0.95
C ASP A 159 10.95 13.04 2.09
N LEU A 160 12.18 12.97 2.62
CA LEU A 160 12.65 13.82 3.72
C LEU A 160 13.33 15.10 3.22
N LEU A 161 14.02 15.03 2.10
CA LEU A 161 14.85 16.12 1.54
C LEU A 161 14.18 16.83 0.36
N GLY A 162 13.13 16.26 -0.21
CA GLY A 162 12.54 16.66 -1.47
C GLY A 162 12.27 18.17 -1.58
N ARG A 163 12.60 18.74 -2.72
CA ARG A 163 11.93 19.95 -3.23
C ARG A 163 10.44 19.66 -3.33
N GLU A 164 9.60 20.65 -3.03
CA GLU A 164 8.20 20.55 -3.45
C GLU A 164 8.19 20.24 -4.94
N GLU A 165 7.66 19.10 -5.32
CA GLU A 165 7.27 18.90 -6.71
C GLU A 165 6.26 20.01 -7.00
N THR A 166 6.73 21.02 -7.68
CA THR A 166 5.86 22.05 -8.24
C THR A 166 5.00 21.30 -9.25
N THR A 167 3.80 20.92 -8.86
CA THR A 167 2.81 20.38 -9.80
C THR A 167 2.55 21.48 -10.81
N LEU A 168 3.20 21.38 -11.95
CA LEU A 168 2.90 22.24 -13.08
C LEU A 168 1.42 22.03 -13.40
N ASP A 169 0.63 23.10 -13.34
CA ASP A 169 -0.73 23.05 -13.83
C ASP A 169 -0.67 22.70 -15.32
N GLY A 170 -1.10 21.49 -15.67
CA GLY A 170 -1.05 21.01 -17.05
C GLY A 170 -1.79 21.95 -18.02
N ARG A 171 -2.82 22.68 -17.54
CA ARG A 171 -3.53 23.68 -18.33
C ARG A 171 -2.66 24.90 -18.59
N ALA A 172 -1.96 25.39 -17.58
CA ALA A 172 -1.02 26.51 -17.73
C ALA A 172 0.13 26.16 -18.68
N VAL A 173 0.61 24.92 -18.67
CA VAL A 173 1.64 24.43 -19.62
C VAL A 173 1.09 24.39 -21.06
N VAL A 174 -0.12 23.87 -21.26
CA VAL A 174 -0.77 23.85 -22.59
C VAL A 174 -1.03 25.27 -23.09
N GLU A 175 -1.49 26.16 -22.24
CA GLU A 175 -1.73 27.58 -22.58
C GLU A 175 -0.42 28.31 -22.93
N LEU A 176 0.67 28.02 -22.21
CA LEU A 176 1.98 28.61 -22.44
C LEU A 176 2.66 28.09 -23.72
N LEU A 177 2.57 26.80 -24.02
CA LEU A 177 3.33 26.13 -25.08
C LEU A 177 2.48 25.79 -26.32
N GLY A 178 1.19 25.71 -26.15
CA GLY A 178 0.26 25.43 -27.24
C GLY A 178 0.38 26.47 -28.36
N GLN A 179 0.42 25.99 -29.62
CA GLN A 179 0.54 26.85 -30.81
C GLN A 179 1.82 27.74 -30.81
N LYS A 180 2.86 27.38 -30.03
CA LYS A 180 4.14 28.10 -29.99
C LYS A 180 5.24 27.29 -30.70
N ARG A 181 6.23 28.00 -31.20
CA ARG A 181 7.46 27.40 -31.71
C ARG A 181 8.46 27.28 -30.57
N VAL A 182 8.83 26.07 -30.22
CA VAL A 182 9.66 25.76 -29.05
C VAL A 182 11.00 25.21 -29.51
N LEU A 183 12.09 25.76 -28.99
CA LEU A 183 13.45 25.24 -29.18
C LEU A 183 13.92 24.61 -27.88
N VAL A 184 14.39 23.36 -27.96
CA VAL A 184 14.98 22.63 -26.81
C VAL A 184 16.44 22.34 -27.08
N THR A 185 17.33 23.05 -26.37
CA THR A 185 18.77 22.74 -26.42
C THR A 185 19.10 21.55 -25.53
N GLY A 186 19.99 20.68 -25.99
CA GLY A 186 20.37 19.48 -25.23
C GLY A 186 19.30 18.38 -25.25
N ALA A 187 18.44 18.34 -26.27
CA ALA A 187 17.36 17.37 -26.41
C ALA A 187 17.81 15.90 -26.42
N GLY A 188 19.08 15.61 -26.79
CA GLY A 188 19.65 14.25 -26.76
C GLY A 188 20.10 13.76 -25.38
N GLY A 189 20.12 14.63 -24.36
CA GLY A 189 20.46 14.25 -22.99
C GLY A 189 19.27 13.68 -22.21
N THR A 190 19.55 13.10 -21.03
CA THR A 190 18.51 12.47 -20.17
C THR A 190 17.40 13.46 -19.79
N ILE A 191 17.75 14.69 -19.41
CA ILE A 191 16.77 15.73 -19.03
C ILE A 191 16.09 16.30 -20.28
N GLY A 192 16.85 16.61 -21.33
CA GLY A 192 16.30 17.21 -22.56
C GLY A 192 15.33 16.31 -23.28
N SER A 193 15.60 15.02 -23.37
CA SER A 193 14.70 14.04 -24.02
C SER A 193 13.37 13.90 -23.26
N GLU A 194 13.38 13.95 -21.92
CA GLU A 194 12.14 13.92 -21.13
C GLU A 194 11.38 15.23 -21.29
N LEU A 195 12.06 16.36 -21.29
CA LEU A 195 11.46 17.68 -21.51
C LEU A 195 10.77 17.74 -22.89
N VAL A 196 11.42 17.27 -23.96
CA VAL A 196 10.84 17.16 -25.31
C VAL A 196 9.55 16.33 -25.28
N ARG A 197 9.55 15.17 -24.58
CA ARG A 197 8.39 14.30 -24.47
C ARG A 197 7.21 14.98 -23.78
N GLN A 198 7.47 15.78 -22.73
CA GLN A 198 6.45 16.53 -22.02
C GLN A 198 5.92 17.72 -22.87
N ILE A 199 6.79 18.46 -23.54
CA ILE A 199 6.41 19.58 -24.41
C ILE A 199 5.52 19.08 -25.56
N MET A 200 5.83 17.93 -26.17
CA MET A 200 5.00 17.33 -27.23
C MET A 200 3.56 17.10 -26.79
N ARG A 201 3.32 16.75 -25.53
CA ARG A 201 1.96 16.57 -24.99
C ARG A 201 1.17 17.88 -24.90
N ALA A 202 1.85 19.02 -24.80
CA ALA A 202 1.23 20.33 -24.78
C ALA A 202 0.81 20.85 -26.18
N GLY A 203 1.15 20.14 -27.27
CA GLY A 203 0.75 20.48 -28.64
C GLY A 203 1.38 21.76 -29.18
N PRO A 204 2.71 21.90 -29.19
CA PRO A 204 3.37 23.06 -29.78
C PRO A 204 3.16 23.10 -31.30
N GLU A 205 3.17 24.28 -31.91
CA GLU A 205 3.12 24.42 -33.37
C GLU A 205 4.35 23.77 -34.03
N ARG A 206 5.51 23.98 -33.44
CA ARG A 206 6.79 23.41 -33.89
C ARG A 206 7.74 23.18 -32.73
N LEU A 207 8.41 22.04 -32.74
CA LEU A 207 9.47 21.71 -31.79
C LEU A 207 10.78 21.50 -32.56
N VAL A 208 11.87 22.16 -32.11
CA VAL A 208 13.20 22.15 -32.73
C VAL A 208 14.24 21.82 -31.67
#